data_67d3443e99fbe574f7425a56dcf79abd
#
_entry.id   67d3443e99fbe574f7425a56dcf79abd
#
_cell.length_a   1.000
_cell.length_b   1.000
_cell.length_c   1.000
_cell.angle_alpha   90.00
_cell.angle_beta   90.00
_cell.angle_gamma   90.00
#
_symmetry.space_group_name_H-M   'P 1'
#
loop_
_entity.id
_entity.type
_entity.pdbx_description
1 polymer ?
#
loop_
_entity_poly.entity_id
_entity_poly.type
_entity_poly.pdbx_seq_one_letter_code
_entity_poly.pdbx_strand_id
1 'polypeptide(L)'
;MKNKLKVFKTLAWYKELKEEQTKAKMLQAKQVYQSLLEEKEKMIKEKEEDFKDLQTKKVLTAEELKAYLERLEVFFSEKEQLEKKIEAQKRE
;
A
#
# COMPACT_ATOMS: atom_id res chain seq x y z
N MET A 1 -52.84 0.92 -2.94
CA MET A 1 -52.08 -0.25 -3.37
C MET A 1 -50.93 0.05 -4.33
N LYS A 2 -51.15 0.87 -5.36
CA LYS A 2 -50.03 1.25 -6.29
C LYS A 2 -48.86 1.98 -5.61
N ASN A 3 -49.14 2.77 -4.57
CA ASN A 3 -48.09 3.52 -3.84
C ASN A 3 -47.19 2.63 -3.00
N LYS A 4 -47.73 1.55 -2.42
CA LYS A 4 -46.89 0.59 -1.63
C LYS A 4 -45.92 -0.16 -2.54
N LEU A 5 -46.35 -0.54 -3.74
CA LEU A 5 -45.48 -1.23 -4.69
C LEU A 5 -44.31 -0.34 -5.14
N LYS A 6 -44.56 0.94 -5.39
CA LYS A 6 -43.51 1.93 -5.72
C LYS A 6 -42.51 2.10 -4.57
N VAL A 7 -43.00 2.17 -3.33
CA VAL A 7 -42.15 2.31 -2.16
C VAL A 7 -41.24 1.08 -2.01
N PHE A 8 -41.77 -0.13 -2.15
CA PHE A 8 -40.96 -1.36 -2.08
C PHE A 8 -39.92 -1.43 -3.19
N LYS A 9 -40.26 -1.05 -4.42
CA LYS A 9 -39.31 -1.01 -5.53
C LYS A 9 -38.18 0.00 -5.28
N THR A 10 -38.50 1.17 -4.76
CA THR A 10 -37.54 2.22 -4.43
C THR A 10 -36.61 1.77 -3.30
N LEU A 11 -37.12 1.12 -2.26
CA LEU A 11 -36.32 0.58 -1.16
C LEU A 11 -35.40 -0.53 -1.63
N ALA A 12 -35.89 -1.44 -2.48
CA ALA A 12 -35.06 -2.51 -3.05
C ALA A 12 -33.96 -1.95 -3.92
N TRP A 13 -34.22 -0.96 -4.75
CA TRP A 13 -33.23 -0.27 -5.57
C TRP A 13 -32.16 0.43 -4.70
N TYR A 14 -32.59 1.14 -3.66
CA TYR A 14 -31.70 1.82 -2.72
C TYR A 14 -30.79 0.84 -2.01
N LYS A 15 -31.33 -0.31 -1.59
CA LYS A 15 -30.55 -1.37 -0.93
C LYS A 15 -29.49 -1.95 -1.87
N GLU A 16 -29.85 -2.23 -3.13
CA GLU A 16 -28.93 -2.71 -4.15
C GLU A 16 -27.81 -1.68 -4.40
N LEU A 17 -28.16 -0.40 -4.51
CA LEU A 17 -27.19 0.68 -4.70
C LEU A 17 -26.21 0.74 -3.55
N LYS A 18 -26.68 0.64 -2.31
CA LYS A 18 -25.82 0.60 -1.14
C LYS A 18 -24.88 -0.61 -1.13
N GLU A 19 -25.38 -1.77 -1.48
CA GLU A 19 -24.57 -2.98 -1.58
C GLU A 19 -23.46 -2.83 -2.64
N GLU A 20 -23.79 -2.28 -3.80
CA GLU A 20 -22.81 -2.00 -4.85
C GLU A 20 -21.77 -0.99 -4.41
N GLN A 21 -22.16 0.08 -3.73
CA GLN A 21 -21.24 1.08 -3.20
C GLN A 21 -20.29 0.47 -2.16
N THR A 22 -20.81 -0.38 -1.29
CA THR A 22 -20.01 -1.08 -0.27
C THR A 22 -18.99 -2.02 -0.93
N LYS A 23 -19.40 -2.78 -1.93
CA LYS A 23 -18.51 -3.66 -2.70
C LYS A 23 -17.41 -2.86 -3.40
N ALA A 24 -17.77 -1.72 -4.02
CA ALA A 24 -16.81 -0.85 -4.69
C ALA A 24 -15.77 -0.29 -3.71
N LYS A 25 -16.20 0.13 -2.53
CA LYS A 25 -15.28 0.61 -1.46
C LYS A 25 -14.34 -0.50 -0.99
N MET A 26 -14.86 -1.71 -0.79
CA MET A 26 -14.06 -2.86 -0.39
C MET A 26 -13.01 -3.22 -1.44
N LEU A 27 -13.40 -3.20 -2.71
CA LEU A 27 -12.48 -3.46 -3.81
C LEU A 27 -11.38 -2.40 -3.88
N GLN A 28 -11.73 -1.13 -3.75
CA GLN A 28 -10.78 -0.02 -3.73
C GLN A 28 -9.79 -0.15 -2.59
N ALA A 29 -10.27 -0.45 -1.38
CA ALA A 29 -9.41 -0.68 -0.21
C ALA A 29 -8.43 -1.83 -0.44
N LYS A 30 -8.89 -2.92 -1.04
CA LYS A 30 -8.06 -4.07 -1.38
C LYS A 30 -6.98 -3.71 -2.40
N GLN A 31 -7.33 -2.94 -3.42
CA GLN A 31 -6.38 -2.47 -4.44
C GLN A 31 -5.30 -1.59 -3.84
N VAL A 32 -5.68 -0.65 -2.97
CA VAL A 32 -4.72 0.21 -2.26
C VAL A 32 -3.78 -0.63 -1.40
N TYR A 33 -4.31 -1.59 -0.67
CA TYR A 33 -3.51 -2.49 0.16
C TYR A 33 -2.48 -3.28 -0.67
N GLN A 34 -2.91 -3.84 -1.80
CA GLN A 34 -2.02 -4.58 -2.70
C GLN A 34 -0.93 -3.67 -3.30
N SER A 35 -1.28 -2.45 -3.71
CA SER A 35 -0.31 -1.48 -4.21
C SER A 35 0.76 -1.14 -3.18
N LEU A 36 0.36 -0.98 -1.91
CA LEU A 36 1.29 -0.71 -0.82
C LEU A 36 2.24 -1.89 -0.56
N LEU A 37 1.73 -3.11 -0.64
CA LEU A 37 2.55 -4.31 -0.50
C LEU A 37 3.57 -4.43 -1.64
N GLU A 38 3.16 -4.18 -2.87
CA GLU A 38 4.04 -4.18 -4.04
C GLU A 38 5.12 -3.12 -3.93
N GLU A 39 4.77 -1.92 -3.49
CA GLU A 39 5.70 -0.83 -3.25
C GLU A 39 6.75 -1.22 -2.21
N LYS A 40 6.32 -1.85 -1.12
CA LYS A 40 7.22 -2.35 -0.08
C LYS A 40 8.19 -3.39 -0.62
N GLU A 41 7.70 -4.37 -1.39
CA GLU A 41 8.55 -5.40 -2.01
C GLU A 41 9.59 -4.78 -2.96
N LYS A 42 9.17 -3.81 -3.77
CA LYS A 42 10.05 -3.10 -4.69
C LYS A 42 11.17 -2.38 -3.94
N MET A 43 10.83 -1.67 -2.86
CA MET A 43 11.81 -0.98 -2.01
C MET A 43 12.84 -1.96 -1.43
N ILE A 44 12.38 -3.11 -0.93
CA ILE A 44 13.26 -4.13 -0.35
C ILE A 44 14.20 -4.70 -1.41
N LYS A 45 13.69 -5.01 -2.60
CA LYS A 45 14.51 -5.52 -3.71
C LYS A 45 15.57 -4.52 -4.16
N GLU A 46 15.20 -3.25 -4.30
CA GLU A 46 16.16 -2.19 -4.65
C GLU A 46 17.28 -2.10 -3.60
N LYS A 47 16.94 -2.26 -2.35
CA LYS A 47 17.92 -2.20 -1.26
C LYS A 47 18.83 -3.42 -1.21
N GLU A 48 18.29 -4.59 -1.50
CA GLU A 48 19.09 -5.82 -1.62
C GLU A 48 20.09 -5.73 -2.77
N GLU A 49 19.71 -5.15 -3.91
CA GLU A 49 20.60 -4.90 -5.04
C GLU A 49 21.70 -3.92 -4.67
N ASP A 50 21.37 -2.81 -4.01
CA ASP A 50 22.32 -1.83 -3.49
C ASP A 50 23.36 -2.50 -2.57
N PHE A 51 22.90 -3.37 -1.67
CA PHE A 51 23.76 -4.09 -0.75
C PHE A 51 24.69 -5.07 -1.47
N LYS A 52 24.19 -5.78 -2.48
CA LYS A 52 25.00 -6.67 -3.31
C LYS A 52 26.08 -5.91 -4.08
N ASP A 53 25.74 -4.77 -4.65
CA ASP A 53 26.68 -3.91 -5.36
C ASP A 53 27.79 -3.44 -4.41
N LEU A 54 27.43 -3.10 -3.19
CA LEU A 54 28.40 -2.71 -2.17
C LEU A 54 29.35 -3.85 -1.79
N GLN A 55 28.82 -5.07 -1.67
CA GLN A 55 29.61 -6.26 -1.35
C GLN A 55 30.61 -6.63 -2.44
N THR A 56 30.32 -6.33 -3.70
CA THR A 56 31.20 -6.62 -4.83
C THR A 56 32.39 -5.67 -4.92
N LYS A 57 32.33 -4.53 -4.26
CA LYS A 57 33.45 -3.58 -4.20
C LYS A 57 34.54 -4.06 -3.25
N LYS A 58 35.76 -4.17 -3.77
CA LYS A 58 36.92 -4.62 -2.97
C LYS A 58 37.42 -3.56 -2.00
N VAL A 59 37.24 -2.27 -2.33
CA VAL A 59 37.68 -1.15 -1.50
C VAL A 59 36.55 -0.13 -1.44
N LEU A 60 36.13 0.23 -0.24
CA LEU A 60 35.17 1.28 0.04
C LEU A 60 35.88 2.48 0.62
N THR A 61 35.63 3.66 0.03
CA THR A 61 36.07 4.91 0.65
C THR A 61 35.15 5.28 1.81
N ALA A 62 35.66 6.09 2.74
CA ALA A 62 34.85 6.58 3.87
C ALA A 62 33.62 7.37 3.38
N GLU A 63 33.78 8.11 2.30
CA GLU A 63 32.68 8.88 1.68
C GLU A 63 31.58 7.98 1.10
N GLU A 64 31.96 6.89 0.43
CA GLU A 64 31.03 5.91 -0.12
C GLU A 64 30.26 5.21 1.00
N LEU A 65 30.94 4.83 2.09
CA LEU A 65 30.30 4.23 3.25
C LEU A 65 29.32 5.20 3.90
N LYS A 66 29.71 6.45 4.07
CA LYS A 66 28.85 7.49 4.64
C LYS A 66 27.59 7.69 3.79
N ALA A 67 27.75 7.79 2.48
CA ALA A 67 26.63 7.93 1.55
C ALA A 67 25.67 6.72 1.62
N TYR A 68 26.22 5.52 1.74
CA TYR A 68 25.43 4.30 1.89
C TYR A 68 24.63 4.31 3.20
N LEU A 69 25.26 4.69 4.32
CA LEU A 69 24.60 4.77 5.61
C LEU A 69 23.46 5.81 5.62
N GLU A 70 23.68 6.94 4.97
CA GLU A 70 22.63 7.97 4.82
C GLU A 70 21.43 7.44 4.01
N ARG A 71 21.68 6.70 2.92
CA ARG A 71 20.64 6.05 2.15
C ARG A 71 19.88 4.98 2.95
N LEU A 72 20.58 4.25 3.82
CA LEU A 72 19.96 3.28 4.73
C LEU A 72 19.00 3.95 5.71
N GLU A 73 19.39 5.07 6.29
CA GLU A 73 18.52 5.82 7.20
C GLU A 73 17.24 6.27 6.51
N VAL A 74 17.35 6.82 5.29
CA VAL A 74 16.21 7.21 4.49
C VAL A 74 15.32 6.00 4.17
N PHE A 75 15.94 4.89 3.78
CA PHE A 75 15.23 3.65 3.48
C PHE A 75 14.43 3.14 4.68
N PHE A 76 15.03 3.08 5.86
CA PHE A 76 14.33 2.62 7.06
C PHE A 76 13.19 3.55 7.46
N SER A 77 13.36 4.86 7.30
CA SER A 77 12.31 5.84 7.55
C SER A 77 11.14 5.66 6.59
N GLU A 78 11.40 5.53 5.30
CA GLU A 78 10.37 5.32 4.28
C GLU A 78 9.66 3.97 4.47
N LYS A 79 10.41 2.93 4.80
CA LYS A 79 9.87 1.61 5.08
C LYS A 79 8.93 1.64 6.28
N GLU A 80 9.32 2.32 7.35
CA GLU A 80 8.49 2.47 8.54
C GLU A 80 7.19 3.21 8.24
N GLN A 81 7.25 4.30 7.48
CA GLN A 81 6.07 5.04 7.05
C GLN A 81 5.14 4.19 6.19
N LEU A 82 5.71 3.42 5.27
CA LEU A 82 4.95 2.53 4.41
C LEU A 82 4.28 1.41 5.21
N GLU A 83 4.98 0.83 6.17
CA GLU A 83 4.43 -0.18 7.07
C GLU A 83 3.26 0.37 7.90
N LYS A 84 3.35 1.62 8.35
CA LYS A 84 2.26 2.30 9.05
C LYS A 84 1.03 2.48 8.15
N LYS A 85 1.23 2.83 6.88
CA LYS A 85 0.15 2.95 5.90
C LYS A 85 -0.52 1.60 5.64
N ILE A 86 0.26 0.54 5.50
CA ILE A 86 -0.23 -0.82 5.31
C ILE A 86 -1.05 -1.25 6.52
N GLU A 87 -0.56 -1.01 7.72
CA GLU A 87 -1.27 -1.33 8.96
C GLU A 87 -2.58 -0.57 9.09
N ALA A 88 -2.59 0.72 8.76
CA ALA A 88 -3.81 1.52 8.76
C ALA A 88 -4.83 1.01 7.75
N GLN A 89 -4.40 0.63 6.55
CA GLN A 89 -5.27 0.09 5.52
C GLN A 89 -5.84 -1.29 5.91
N LYS A 90 -5.06 -2.09 6.60
CA LYS A 90 -5.47 -3.42 7.08
C LYS A 90 -6.60 -3.35 8.11
N ARG A 91 -6.67 -2.26 8.89
CA ARG A 91 -7.71 -2.04 9.90
C ARG A 91 -9.04 -1.58 9.32
N GLU A 92 -9.04 -1.05 8.13
CA GLU A 92 -10.26 -0.67 7.40
C GLU A 92 -10.88 -1.90 6.72
#